data_af7f3425073a43837f2854d237bd4b87
#
_entry.id   af7f3425073a43837f2854d237bd4b87
#
_cell.length_a   1.000
_cell.length_b   1.000
_cell.length_c   1.000
_cell.angle_alpha   90.00
_cell.angle_beta   90.00
_cell.angle_gamma   90.00
#
_symmetry.space_group_name_H-M   'P 1'
#
loop_
_entity.id
_entity.type
_entity.pdbx_description
1 polymer ?
#
loop_
_entity_poly.entity_id
_entity_poly.type
_entity_poly.pdbx_seq_one_letter_code
_entity_poly.pdbx_strand_id
1 'polypeptide(L)'
;MKASRFFVSTLKEAPADAEVASHRLMMRAGMIKKLGTGIYTYMPMGLRVIRKVEAIVREEMNRAGAVEMTMPVVQPAELWQETGRFDKMGPELLRIKDRHDRDYVIQPTSEEVVTDIARQEIRSYKQLPKNFYQIQTKFRDERRPRFGLMRGREFIMKDAYSFDRDLDAAKASYQVMAQAYRNIFDRFGLRYRAVAADSGAIGGDLSEEFQVIAATGEDAIVYCPDSDYAANMEKAEALAPAGPRPAAAKALEKTPTPGKSTCADVAELLGVPLSTTIKSLVLATDIVNEAGDIKGPQVWLLLLRGDHDMNEIKVGKLPGLNQGFRFATLAEIEDHFGCKPGYLGPLNLKKPVKLVADREAAVMADWITGANEIDFHMTGVNWGRDLPEPDLVADIRNVVAGDASPDGKGVLAIERGIEVGHVFVLGTKYSKDMNATYLDEGGKPQFLEMGCYGIGITRLPAAAIEQNHDERGIIWPDAIAPFTVVVCPIGMDRSPEVKVAAEALYEELLAKGVDVLLDDRGERPGAMFADWELIGVPHRVVISDRGLKEGQLEYQHRRDTAATKVPAAGIADFIAGKLAK
;
A
#
# COMPACT_ATOMS: atom_id res chain seq x y z
N MET A 1 29.60 13.87 -13.20
CA MET A 1 29.42 12.89 -14.29
C MET A 1 29.24 13.62 -15.62
N LYS A 2 29.80 13.11 -16.75
CA LYS A 2 29.54 13.66 -18.09
C LYS A 2 28.48 12.81 -18.82
N ALA A 3 27.51 13.44 -19.49
CA ALA A 3 26.39 12.75 -20.14
C ALA A 3 26.83 11.84 -21.30
N SER A 4 27.90 12.20 -22.02
CA SER A 4 28.51 11.36 -23.08
C SER A 4 29.04 10.03 -22.57
N ARG A 5 29.33 9.91 -21.25
CA ARG A 5 29.80 8.69 -20.60
C ARG A 5 28.74 8.01 -19.74
N PHE A 6 27.60 8.69 -19.55
CA PHE A 6 26.46 8.18 -18.81
C PHE A 6 25.40 7.71 -19.80
N PHE A 7 24.76 6.59 -19.55
CA PHE A 7 23.79 6.04 -20.50
C PHE A 7 22.43 6.74 -20.33
N VAL A 8 22.22 7.84 -21.05
CA VAL A 8 20.93 8.55 -21.13
C VAL A 8 20.10 7.93 -22.24
N SER A 9 18.93 7.39 -21.94
CA SER A 9 18.06 6.68 -22.87
C SER A 9 16.61 7.10 -22.70
N THR A 10 16.29 8.31 -23.19
CA THR A 10 14.92 8.85 -23.13
C THR A 10 14.08 8.40 -24.33
N LEU A 11 12.77 8.34 -24.15
CA LEU A 11 11.79 7.99 -25.19
C LEU A 11 10.77 9.12 -25.36
N LYS A 12 10.34 9.38 -26.60
CA LYS A 12 9.29 10.37 -26.87
C LYS A 12 7.94 9.91 -26.32
N GLU A 13 7.63 8.63 -26.51
CA GLU A 13 6.34 8.05 -26.14
C GLU A 13 6.55 6.91 -25.14
N ALA A 14 5.56 6.74 -24.27
CA ALA A 14 5.53 5.61 -23.36
C ALA A 14 5.03 4.35 -24.09
N PRO A 15 5.45 3.14 -23.66
CA PRO A 15 4.84 1.90 -24.10
C PRO A 15 3.33 1.90 -23.83
N ALA A 16 2.55 1.25 -24.71
CA ALA A 16 1.08 1.24 -24.64
C ALA A 16 0.52 0.60 -23.35
N ASP A 17 1.29 -0.27 -22.72
CA ASP A 17 0.94 -0.96 -21.47
C ASP A 17 1.29 -0.17 -20.20
N ALA A 18 1.85 1.03 -20.35
CA ALA A 18 2.13 1.91 -19.21
C ALA A 18 0.92 2.80 -18.91
N GLU A 19 0.16 2.46 -17.87
CA GLU A 19 -1.13 3.09 -17.56
C GLU A 19 -0.99 4.35 -16.69
N VAL A 20 -0.27 4.28 -15.56
CA VAL A 20 -0.14 5.37 -14.60
C VAL A 20 1.04 6.29 -14.90
N ALA A 21 1.03 7.50 -14.34
CA ALA A 21 2.04 8.52 -14.61
C ALA A 21 3.46 8.05 -14.28
N SER A 22 3.68 7.44 -13.12
CA SER A 22 4.99 6.94 -12.70
C SER A 22 5.53 5.89 -13.68
N HIS A 23 4.72 4.93 -14.10
CA HIS A 23 5.13 3.90 -15.05
C HIS A 23 5.53 4.52 -16.40
N ARG A 24 4.66 5.40 -16.96
CA ARG A 24 4.94 6.09 -18.21
C ARG A 24 6.22 6.93 -18.16
N LEU A 25 6.36 7.74 -17.10
CA LEU A 25 7.48 8.66 -16.99
C LEU A 25 8.80 7.94 -16.70
N MET A 26 8.81 6.91 -15.86
CA MET A 26 10.03 6.13 -15.60
C MET A 26 10.52 5.39 -16.85
N MET A 27 9.61 4.84 -17.67
CA MET A 27 9.96 4.23 -18.95
C MET A 27 10.50 5.26 -19.95
N ARG A 28 9.82 6.42 -20.08
CA ARG A 28 10.24 7.49 -20.99
C ARG A 28 11.57 8.12 -20.58
N ALA A 29 11.78 8.33 -19.28
CA ALA A 29 13.02 8.90 -18.75
C ALA A 29 14.22 7.91 -18.76
N GLY A 30 14.04 6.70 -19.26
CA GLY A 30 15.09 5.68 -19.31
C GLY A 30 15.55 5.21 -17.93
N MET A 31 14.64 5.20 -16.93
CA MET A 31 14.95 4.77 -15.56
C MET A 31 14.74 3.28 -15.36
N ILE A 32 13.76 2.71 -16.03
CA ILE A 32 13.46 1.28 -15.99
C ILE A 32 13.24 0.73 -17.38
N LYS A 33 13.50 -0.56 -17.56
CA LYS A 33 13.21 -1.28 -18.79
C LYS A 33 12.53 -2.61 -18.46
N LYS A 34 11.39 -2.87 -19.05
CA LYS A 34 10.64 -4.11 -18.85
C LYS A 34 11.41 -5.29 -19.44
N LEU A 35 11.68 -6.29 -18.63
CA LEU A 35 12.24 -7.58 -19.04
C LEU A 35 11.14 -8.63 -19.20
N GLY A 36 10.18 -8.64 -18.30
CA GLY A 36 9.02 -9.50 -18.28
C GLY A 36 7.87 -8.85 -17.52
N THR A 37 6.72 -9.48 -17.47
CA THR A 37 5.56 -8.95 -16.74
C THR A 37 5.88 -8.83 -15.24
N GLY A 38 5.89 -7.59 -14.72
CA GLY A 38 6.25 -7.30 -13.33
C GLY A 38 7.74 -7.44 -13.00
N ILE A 39 8.62 -7.58 -14.01
CA ILE A 39 10.07 -7.72 -13.85
C ILE A 39 10.75 -6.63 -14.68
N TYR A 40 11.58 -5.81 -14.02
CA TYR A 40 12.22 -4.64 -14.62
C TYR A 40 13.72 -4.61 -14.37
N THR A 41 14.46 -4.17 -15.38
CA THR A 41 15.84 -3.74 -15.20
C THR A 41 15.84 -2.29 -14.72
N TYR A 42 16.55 -2.00 -13.64
CA TYR A 42 16.81 -0.64 -13.19
C TYR A 42 17.98 -0.08 -13.98
N MET A 43 17.67 0.84 -14.89
CA MET A 43 18.68 1.49 -15.75
C MET A 43 19.53 2.45 -14.92
N PRO A 44 20.70 2.89 -15.42
CA PRO A 44 21.62 3.74 -14.65
C PRO A 44 20.96 4.95 -14.00
N MET A 45 20.03 5.62 -14.70
CA MET A 45 19.30 6.79 -14.18
C MET A 45 18.37 6.41 -13.02
N GLY A 46 17.60 5.34 -13.17
CA GLY A 46 16.70 4.82 -12.12
C GLY A 46 17.46 4.25 -10.93
N LEU A 47 18.56 3.55 -11.18
CA LEU A 47 19.40 3.00 -10.10
C LEU A 47 19.99 4.11 -9.20
N ARG A 48 20.33 5.28 -9.76
CA ARG A 48 20.77 6.43 -8.95
C ARG A 48 19.69 6.89 -7.97
N VAL A 49 18.44 6.98 -8.43
CA VAL A 49 17.29 7.32 -7.55
C VAL A 49 17.13 6.26 -6.45
N ILE A 50 17.12 4.98 -6.83
CA ILE A 50 16.99 3.87 -5.88
C ILE A 50 18.11 3.92 -4.82
N ARG A 51 19.36 4.16 -5.22
CA ARG A 51 20.51 4.25 -4.30
C ARG A 51 20.39 5.44 -3.32
N LYS A 52 19.83 6.56 -3.75
CA LYS A 52 19.54 7.69 -2.84
C LYS A 52 18.44 7.34 -1.85
N VAL A 53 17.38 6.68 -2.31
CA VAL A 53 16.33 6.16 -1.41
C VAL A 53 16.92 5.18 -0.39
N GLU A 54 17.72 4.20 -0.83
CA GLU A 54 18.40 3.26 0.07
C GLU A 54 19.28 3.96 1.10
N ALA A 55 20.02 5.00 0.69
CA ALA A 55 20.91 5.73 1.58
C ALA A 55 20.12 6.43 2.72
N ILE A 56 19.03 7.12 2.38
CA ILE A 56 18.19 7.79 3.38
C ILE A 56 17.55 6.76 4.33
N VAL A 57 17.03 5.66 3.80
CA VAL A 57 16.44 4.59 4.61
C VAL A 57 17.49 3.99 5.55
N ARG A 58 18.70 3.70 5.04
CA ARG A 58 19.82 3.15 5.84
C ARG A 58 20.23 4.09 6.96
N GLU A 59 20.34 5.38 6.70
CA GLU A 59 20.67 6.39 7.71
C GLU A 59 19.65 6.41 8.84
N GLU A 60 18.35 6.40 8.54
CA GLU A 60 17.30 6.42 9.56
C GLU A 60 17.21 5.09 10.31
N MET A 61 17.41 3.94 9.65
CA MET A 61 17.50 2.64 10.33
C MET A 61 18.67 2.61 11.32
N ASN A 62 19.85 3.05 10.91
CA ASN A 62 21.02 3.12 11.76
C ASN A 62 20.81 4.09 12.95
N ARG A 63 20.19 5.26 12.69
CA ARG A 63 19.84 6.23 13.73
C ARG A 63 18.86 5.65 14.75
N ALA A 64 17.95 4.81 14.30
CA ALA A 64 17.00 4.09 15.17
C ALA A 64 17.62 2.89 15.91
N GLY A 65 18.92 2.61 15.73
CA GLY A 65 19.63 1.54 16.39
C GLY A 65 19.48 0.15 15.77
N ALA A 66 18.91 0.05 14.57
CA ALA A 66 18.85 -1.20 13.83
C ALA A 66 20.21 -1.56 13.19
N VAL A 67 20.50 -2.84 13.08
CA VAL A 67 21.77 -3.36 12.57
C VAL A 67 21.58 -4.03 11.20
N GLU A 68 22.33 -3.59 10.20
CA GLU A 68 22.23 -4.13 8.84
C GLU A 68 22.87 -5.52 8.74
N MET A 69 22.18 -6.44 8.08
CA MET A 69 22.70 -7.74 7.63
C MET A 69 22.18 -8.04 6.22
N THR A 70 22.63 -9.11 5.61
CA THR A 70 22.10 -9.59 4.33
C THR A 70 21.79 -11.07 4.44
N MET A 71 20.53 -11.43 4.24
CA MET A 71 20.07 -12.82 4.27
C MET A 71 19.93 -13.39 2.85
N PRO A 72 20.02 -14.72 2.66
CA PRO A 72 19.94 -15.34 1.34
C PRO A 72 18.59 -15.10 0.65
N VAL A 73 18.63 -14.94 -0.68
CA VAL A 73 17.41 -14.87 -1.52
C VAL A 73 16.77 -16.24 -1.66
N VAL A 74 17.58 -17.30 -1.79
CA VAL A 74 17.12 -18.70 -1.84
C VAL A 74 17.11 -19.24 -0.42
N GLN A 75 15.95 -19.70 0.02
CA GLN A 75 15.72 -20.13 1.40
C GLN A 75 15.25 -21.58 1.44
N PRO A 76 15.72 -22.40 2.42
CA PRO A 76 15.25 -23.77 2.61
C PRO A 76 13.75 -23.82 2.89
N ALA A 77 13.05 -24.73 2.25
CA ALA A 77 11.59 -24.88 2.43
C ALA A 77 11.23 -25.32 3.86
N GLU A 78 12.12 -26.03 4.55
CA GLU A 78 11.91 -26.54 5.91
C GLU A 78 11.58 -25.41 6.90
N LEU A 79 12.23 -24.25 6.79
CA LEU A 79 11.94 -23.08 7.65
C LEU A 79 10.50 -22.59 7.47
N TRP A 80 10.02 -22.59 6.23
CA TRP A 80 8.66 -22.18 5.87
C TRP A 80 7.61 -23.23 6.27
N GLN A 81 8.00 -24.51 6.31
CA GLN A 81 7.17 -25.61 6.80
C GLN A 81 7.01 -25.54 8.33
N GLU A 82 8.06 -25.18 9.09
CA GLU A 82 7.98 -24.99 10.54
C GLU A 82 6.88 -24.00 10.94
N THR A 83 6.69 -22.92 10.19
CA THR A 83 5.66 -21.88 10.45
C THR A 83 4.32 -22.20 9.77
N GLY A 84 4.25 -23.26 8.98
CA GLY A 84 3.09 -23.61 8.16
C GLY A 84 2.80 -22.62 7.03
N ARG A 85 3.72 -21.64 6.78
CA ARG A 85 3.54 -20.65 5.72
C ARG A 85 3.88 -21.17 4.34
N PHE A 86 4.61 -22.28 4.24
CA PHE A 86 4.87 -22.93 2.96
C PHE A 86 3.60 -23.18 2.16
N ASP A 87 2.53 -23.62 2.83
CA ASP A 87 1.22 -23.87 2.20
C ASP A 87 0.31 -22.64 2.24
N LYS A 88 0.29 -21.92 3.37
CA LYS A 88 -0.61 -20.76 3.59
C LYS A 88 -0.34 -19.56 2.67
N MET A 89 0.91 -19.35 2.23
CA MET A 89 1.26 -18.28 1.27
C MET A 89 0.68 -18.51 -0.13
N GLY A 90 0.22 -19.72 -0.41
CA GLY A 90 -0.40 -20.03 -1.68
C GLY A 90 0.54 -19.86 -2.88
N PRO A 91 0.01 -19.51 -4.06
CA PRO A 91 0.79 -19.45 -5.31
C PRO A 91 1.73 -18.23 -5.39
N GLU A 92 1.61 -17.25 -4.52
CA GLU A 92 2.55 -16.10 -4.50
C GLU A 92 3.95 -16.49 -4.02
N LEU A 93 4.08 -17.59 -3.28
CA LEU A 93 5.37 -18.14 -2.88
C LEU A 93 5.98 -18.93 -4.03
N LEU A 94 7.05 -18.40 -4.63
CA LEU A 94 7.78 -19.10 -5.70
C LEU A 94 8.61 -20.24 -5.10
N ARG A 95 8.22 -21.47 -5.40
CA ARG A 95 8.87 -22.71 -4.98
C ARG A 95 9.77 -23.22 -6.08
N ILE A 96 10.97 -23.64 -5.71
CA ILE A 96 11.98 -24.19 -6.64
C ILE A 96 12.57 -25.46 -6.06
N LYS A 97 13.18 -26.27 -6.92
CA LYS A 97 13.97 -27.43 -6.54
C LYS A 97 15.43 -27.26 -6.97
N ASP A 98 16.34 -27.72 -6.14
CA ASP A 98 17.74 -27.80 -6.53
C ASP A 98 18.02 -29.07 -7.36
N ARG A 99 19.30 -29.26 -7.80
CA ARG A 99 19.72 -30.43 -8.58
C ARG A 99 19.57 -31.76 -7.85
N HIS A 100 19.37 -31.74 -6.54
CA HIS A 100 19.17 -32.91 -5.68
C HIS A 100 17.72 -33.11 -5.27
N ASP A 101 16.80 -32.42 -5.96
CA ASP A 101 15.34 -32.48 -5.75
C ASP A 101 14.88 -31.99 -4.37
N ARG A 102 15.68 -31.15 -3.70
CA ARG A 102 15.35 -30.51 -2.42
C ARG A 102 14.54 -29.24 -2.68
N ASP A 103 13.51 -29.04 -1.86
CA ASP A 103 12.64 -27.88 -1.97
C ASP A 103 13.26 -26.63 -1.36
N TYR A 104 13.16 -25.53 -2.09
CA TYR A 104 13.53 -24.18 -1.69
C TYR A 104 12.45 -23.19 -2.09
N VAL A 105 12.53 -21.98 -1.55
CA VAL A 105 11.69 -20.86 -1.96
C VAL A 105 12.57 -19.67 -2.33
N ILE A 106 12.08 -18.82 -3.22
CA ILE A 106 12.64 -17.48 -3.44
C ILE A 106 11.94 -16.54 -2.48
N GLN A 107 12.71 -15.82 -1.66
CA GLN A 107 12.19 -15.03 -0.55
C GLN A 107 11.12 -14.00 -0.96
N PRO A 108 9.86 -14.11 -0.48
CA PRO A 108 8.90 -13.02 -0.53
C PRO A 108 9.05 -12.06 0.66
N THR A 109 9.65 -12.56 1.75
CA THR A 109 9.92 -11.94 3.04
C THR A 109 10.90 -12.83 3.82
N SER A 110 11.33 -12.48 5.03
CA SER A 110 12.41 -13.22 5.73
C SER A 110 12.16 -13.47 7.22
N GLU A 111 10.90 -13.51 7.67
CA GLU A 111 10.56 -13.79 9.09
C GLU A 111 11.17 -15.10 9.56
N GLU A 112 11.08 -16.16 8.74
CA GLU A 112 11.59 -17.48 9.07
C GLU A 112 13.11 -17.49 9.21
N VAL A 113 13.82 -16.88 8.26
CA VAL A 113 15.29 -16.87 8.25
C VAL A 113 15.83 -16.05 9.42
N VAL A 114 15.28 -14.87 9.69
CA VAL A 114 15.74 -14.04 10.80
C VAL A 114 15.42 -14.66 12.16
N THR A 115 14.30 -15.39 12.26
CA THR A 115 13.95 -16.14 13.48
C THR A 115 14.90 -17.30 13.70
N ASP A 116 15.31 -17.99 12.63
CA ASP A 116 16.33 -19.05 12.69
C ASP A 116 17.68 -18.50 13.19
N ILE A 117 18.11 -17.35 12.69
CA ILE A 117 19.31 -16.66 13.19
C ILE A 117 19.14 -16.30 14.68
N ALA A 118 17.99 -15.72 15.05
CA ALA A 118 17.73 -15.29 16.43
C ALA A 118 17.74 -16.47 17.40
N ARG A 119 17.13 -17.61 17.08
CA ARG A 119 17.14 -18.82 17.93
C ARG A 119 18.51 -19.41 18.14
N GLN A 120 19.44 -19.18 17.20
CA GLN A 120 20.82 -19.65 17.32
C GLN A 120 21.72 -18.68 18.12
N GLU A 121 21.49 -17.37 18.00
CA GLU A 121 22.39 -16.34 18.49
C GLU A 121 21.90 -15.63 19.76
N ILE A 122 20.59 -15.47 19.96
CA ILE A 122 20.00 -14.79 21.13
C ILE A 122 19.65 -15.82 22.21
N ARG A 123 20.45 -15.88 23.26
CA ARG A 123 20.33 -16.88 24.33
C ARG A 123 19.96 -16.30 25.70
N SER A 124 20.09 -14.98 25.87
CA SER A 124 19.90 -14.33 27.17
C SER A 124 19.18 -12.99 27.00
N TYR A 125 18.37 -12.65 27.99
CA TYR A 125 17.68 -11.34 28.09
C TYR A 125 18.68 -10.16 28.00
N LYS A 126 19.95 -10.34 28.35
CA LYS A 126 20.99 -9.30 28.26
C LYS A 126 21.32 -8.90 26.82
N GLN A 127 20.95 -9.72 25.84
CA GLN A 127 21.17 -9.44 24.43
C GLN A 127 20.01 -8.66 23.79
N LEU A 128 18.90 -8.51 24.50
CA LEU A 128 17.68 -7.84 24.04
C LEU A 128 17.61 -6.37 24.51
N PRO A 129 16.94 -5.47 23.76
CA PRO A 129 16.33 -5.71 22.46
C PRO A 129 17.37 -5.80 21.33
N LYS A 130 16.97 -6.42 20.21
CA LYS A 130 17.72 -6.42 18.94
C LYS A 130 16.80 -6.07 17.79
N ASN A 131 17.32 -5.34 16.82
CA ASN A 131 16.63 -5.06 15.58
C ASN A 131 17.60 -5.25 14.42
N PHE A 132 17.29 -6.19 13.52
CA PHE A 132 18.09 -6.50 12.34
C PHE A 132 17.32 -6.05 11.09
N TYR A 133 18.02 -5.47 10.11
CA TYR A 133 17.40 -5.12 8.85
C TYR A 133 18.28 -5.48 7.66
N GLN A 134 17.66 -5.62 6.52
CA GLN A 134 18.31 -5.73 5.22
C GLN A 134 17.64 -4.84 4.18
N ILE A 135 18.37 -4.52 3.12
CA ILE A 135 17.85 -3.99 1.88
C ILE A 135 18.15 -5.01 0.80
N GLN A 136 17.14 -5.77 0.37
CA GLN A 136 17.35 -6.96 -0.44
C GLN A 136 16.21 -7.16 -1.45
N THR A 137 16.52 -7.84 -2.55
CA THR A 137 15.56 -8.27 -3.55
C THR A 137 14.55 -9.27 -2.96
N LYS A 138 13.28 -9.05 -3.26
CA LYS A 138 12.15 -9.94 -2.96
C LYS A 138 11.50 -10.38 -4.25
N PHE A 139 10.88 -11.56 -4.21
CA PHE A 139 10.07 -12.06 -5.29
C PHE A 139 8.72 -12.55 -4.76
N ARG A 140 7.64 -12.03 -5.34
CA ARG A 140 6.28 -12.50 -5.12
C ARG A 140 5.65 -12.82 -6.47
N ASP A 141 5.15 -14.04 -6.64
CA ASP A 141 4.51 -14.45 -7.91
C ASP A 141 3.12 -13.84 -8.03
N GLU A 142 3.10 -12.52 -8.07
CA GLU A 142 1.90 -11.70 -8.14
C GLU A 142 1.04 -12.08 -9.35
N ARG A 143 -0.23 -12.38 -9.11
CA ARG A 143 -1.17 -12.81 -10.16
C ARG A 143 -1.42 -11.74 -11.21
N ARG A 144 -1.44 -10.46 -10.82
CA ARG A 144 -1.75 -9.32 -11.69
C ARG A 144 -0.75 -8.19 -11.47
N PRO A 145 0.50 -8.35 -11.91
CA PRO A 145 1.46 -7.26 -11.84
C PRO A 145 0.99 -6.11 -12.72
N ARG A 146 1.05 -4.89 -12.20
CA ARG A 146 0.57 -3.68 -12.90
C ARG A 146 1.25 -2.43 -12.35
N PHE A 147 1.09 -1.30 -13.05
CA PHE A 147 1.58 0.01 -12.61
C PHE A 147 3.10 0.08 -12.40
N GLY A 148 3.87 -0.62 -13.23
CA GLY A 148 5.34 -0.57 -13.20
C GLY A 148 5.91 -1.04 -11.86
N LEU A 149 6.67 -0.18 -11.18
CA LEU A 149 7.31 -0.51 -9.91
C LEU A 149 6.37 -0.49 -8.70
N MET A 150 5.12 -0.05 -8.84
CA MET A 150 4.18 -0.05 -7.73
C MET A 150 3.72 -1.46 -7.36
N ARG A 151 3.53 -2.35 -8.34
CA ARG A 151 3.11 -3.74 -8.13
C ARG A 151 3.82 -4.69 -9.09
N GLY A 152 5.12 -4.85 -8.88
CA GLY A 152 5.98 -5.80 -9.61
C GLY A 152 6.04 -7.16 -8.92
N ARG A 153 6.67 -8.13 -9.61
CA ARG A 153 6.96 -9.47 -9.07
C ARG A 153 8.31 -9.52 -8.37
N GLU A 154 9.32 -8.86 -8.95
CA GLU A 154 10.65 -8.69 -8.35
C GLU A 154 10.85 -7.22 -7.98
N PHE A 155 11.27 -6.96 -6.75
CA PHE A 155 11.42 -5.62 -6.20
C PHE A 155 12.44 -5.60 -5.06
N ILE A 156 12.92 -4.41 -4.70
CA ILE A 156 13.80 -4.22 -3.55
C ILE A 156 12.97 -3.73 -2.37
N MET A 157 13.15 -4.38 -1.22
CA MET A 157 12.51 -4.02 0.03
C MET A 157 13.57 -3.82 1.11
N LYS A 158 13.38 -2.81 1.98
CA LYS A 158 13.96 -2.81 3.30
C LYS A 158 13.02 -3.56 4.22
N ASP A 159 13.46 -4.64 4.79
CA ASP A 159 12.76 -5.38 5.82
C ASP A 159 13.60 -5.44 7.10
N ALA A 160 12.96 -5.09 8.21
CA ALA A 160 13.57 -5.09 9.52
C ALA A 160 12.74 -5.93 10.49
N TYR A 161 13.40 -6.49 11.50
CA TYR A 161 12.81 -7.42 12.46
C TYR A 161 13.36 -7.14 13.84
N SER A 162 12.47 -6.82 14.79
CA SER A 162 12.86 -6.66 16.20
C SER A 162 12.61 -7.93 16.99
N PHE A 163 13.44 -8.12 18.00
CA PHE A 163 13.36 -9.18 19.00
C PHE A 163 13.42 -8.55 20.38
N ASP A 164 12.39 -8.79 21.16
CA ASP A 164 12.14 -8.17 22.44
C ASP A 164 11.81 -9.22 23.49
N ARG A 165 11.93 -8.84 24.77
CA ARG A 165 11.70 -9.74 25.92
C ARG A 165 10.23 -9.96 26.23
N ASP A 166 9.39 -8.97 25.97
CA ASP A 166 7.96 -8.98 26.26
C ASP A 166 7.21 -8.06 25.30
N LEU A 167 5.88 -8.12 25.35
CA LEU A 167 5.00 -7.36 24.47
C LEU A 167 5.16 -5.84 24.64
N ASP A 168 5.41 -5.34 25.84
CA ASP A 168 5.58 -3.91 26.08
C ASP A 168 6.90 -3.41 25.46
N ALA A 169 7.96 -4.19 25.57
CA ALA A 169 9.22 -3.92 24.88
C ALA A 169 9.06 -3.98 23.36
N ALA A 170 8.31 -4.94 22.82
CA ALA A 170 8.00 -5.04 21.39
C ALA A 170 7.20 -3.81 20.89
N LYS A 171 6.23 -3.33 21.66
CA LYS A 171 5.51 -2.07 21.37
C LYS A 171 6.44 -0.86 21.40
N ALA A 172 7.41 -0.81 22.31
CA ALA A 172 8.41 0.26 22.34
C ALA A 172 9.29 0.22 21.08
N SER A 173 9.77 -0.95 20.67
CA SER A 173 10.51 -1.14 19.40
C SER A 173 9.67 -0.73 18.19
N TYR A 174 8.39 -1.07 18.18
CA TYR A 174 7.44 -0.64 17.15
C TYR A 174 7.34 0.90 17.06
N GLN A 175 7.23 1.62 18.18
CA GLN A 175 7.16 3.08 18.18
C GLN A 175 8.44 3.71 17.63
N VAL A 176 9.61 3.17 17.96
CA VAL A 176 10.90 3.60 17.40
C VAL A 176 10.91 3.45 15.88
N MET A 177 10.44 2.32 15.36
CA MET A 177 10.38 2.06 13.92
C MET A 177 9.34 2.94 13.22
N ALA A 178 8.16 3.10 13.79
CA ALA A 178 7.13 4.00 13.26
C ALA A 178 7.64 5.45 13.17
N GLN A 179 8.39 5.92 14.17
CA GLN A 179 9.01 7.25 14.12
C GLN A 179 10.10 7.33 13.05
N ALA A 180 10.94 6.30 12.90
CA ALA A 180 11.95 6.25 11.84
C ALA A 180 11.31 6.32 10.43
N TYR A 181 10.14 5.69 10.25
CA TYR A 181 9.40 5.76 8.98
C TYR A 181 8.88 7.17 8.72
N ARG A 182 8.32 7.85 9.73
CA ARG A 182 7.93 9.26 9.59
C ARG A 182 9.11 10.12 9.16
N ASN A 183 10.27 9.96 9.81
CA ASN A 183 11.48 10.68 9.44
C ASN A 183 11.90 10.42 7.98
N ILE A 184 11.82 9.16 7.52
CA ILE A 184 12.15 8.78 6.13
C ILE A 184 11.22 9.49 5.15
N PHE A 185 9.90 9.42 5.35
CA PHE A 185 8.93 9.98 4.40
C PHE A 185 8.92 11.51 4.43
N ASP A 186 9.17 12.13 5.59
CA ASP A 186 9.36 13.57 5.72
C ASP A 186 10.61 14.05 4.96
N ARG A 187 11.73 13.31 5.04
CA ARG A 187 12.94 13.59 4.27
C ARG A 187 12.75 13.47 2.75
N PHE A 188 11.83 12.63 2.32
CA PHE A 188 11.43 12.56 0.90
C PHE A 188 10.47 13.68 0.51
N GLY A 189 9.93 14.46 1.46
CA GLY A 189 8.93 15.51 1.20
C GLY A 189 7.63 14.94 0.64
N LEU A 190 7.27 13.71 0.96
CA LEU A 190 6.04 13.07 0.52
C LEU A 190 4.88 13.41 1.44
N ARG A 191 3.71 13.65 0.85
CA ARG A 191 2.46 13.71 1.58
C ARG A 191 1.94 12.30 1.80
N TYR A 192 1.90 11.87 3.05
CA TYR A 192 1.49 10.52 3.44
C TYR A 192 0.57 10.53 4.66
N ARG A 193 -0.08 9.41 4.91
CA ARG A 193 -0.80 9.12 6.15
C ARG A 193 -0.31 7.79 6.72
N ALA A 194 -0.15 7.74 8.03
CA ALA A 194 -0.01 6.49 8.76
C ALA A 194 -1.41 6.03 9.16
N VAL A 195 -1.81 4.84 8.73
CA VAL A 195 -3.18 4.33 8.90
C VAL A 195 -3.19 2.99 9.60
N ALA A 196 -4.11 2.80 10.52
CA ALA A 196 -4.31 1.51 11.16
C ALA A 196 -4.75 0.47 10.12
N ALA A 197 -4.08 -0.69 10.12
CA ALA A 197 -4.25 -1.72 9.11
C ALA A 197 -4.55 -3.10 9.71
N ASP A 198 -5.05 -4.01 8.89
CA ASP A 198 -5.15 -5.44 9.24
C ASP A 198 -3.79 -6.12 9.02
N SER A 199 -3.41 -7.01 9.92
CA SER A 199 -2.11 -7.69 9.85
C SER A 199 -2.06 -8.84 8.83
N GLY A 200 -3.20 -9.28 8.30
CA GLY A 200 -3.31 -10.31 7.28
C GLY A 200 -2.58 -11.61 7.61
N ALA A 201 -1.97 -12.22 6.60
CA ALA A 201 -1.23 -13.49 6.72
C ALA A 201 0.05 -13.38 7.57
N ILE A 202 0.61 -12.18 7.72
CA ILE A 202 1.78 -11.94 8.58
C ILE A 202 1.38 -12.17 10.04
N GLY A 203 0.20 -11.68 10.46
CA GLY A 203 -0.35 -11.83 11.80
C GLY A 203 0.14 -10.76 12.77
N GLY A 204 -0.35 -10.80 14.01
CA GLY A 204 -0.11 -9.81 15.05
C GLY A 204 -1.32 -8.90 15.28
N ASP A 205 -1.32 -8.16 16.41
CA ASP A 205 -2.48 -7.39 16.86
C ASP A 205 -2.39 -5.88 16.57
N LEU A 206 -1.19 -5.37 16.33
CA LEU A 206 -0.92 -3.96 16.05
C LEU A 206 -0.20 -3.81 14.71
N SER A 207 -0.81 -3.03 13.83
CA SER A 207 -0.31 -2.85 12.47
C SER A 207 -0.67 -1.46 11.95
N GLU A 208 0.29 -0.78 11.31
CA GLU A 208 0.13 0.55 10.74
C GLU A 208 0.81 0.60 9.36
N GLU A 209 0.06 1.03 8.35
CA GLU A 209 0.56 1.27 6.99
C GLU A 209 0.88 2.75 6.78
N PHE A 210 1.94 3.00 6.03
CA PHE A 210 2.30 4.33 5.56
C PHE A 210 1.88 4.45 4.10
N GLN A 211 0.88 5.29 3.85
CA GLN A 211 0.21 5.44 2.57
C GLN A 211 0.54 6.81 1.96
N VAL A 212 1.23 6.82 0.83
CA VAL A 212 1.45 8.05 0.04
C VAL A 212 0.17 8.41 -0.68
N ILE A 213 -0.32 9.62 -0.47
CA ILE A 213 -1.60 10.08 -1.03
C ILE A 213 -1.44 10.34 -2.53
N ALA A 214 -2.18 9.58 -3.33
CA ALA A 214 -2.19 9.72 -4.79
C ALA A 214 -3.51 9.18 -5.36
N ALA A 215 -4.07 9.88 -6.35
CA ALA A 215 -5.33 9.47 -7.00
C ALA A 215 -5.26 8.10 -7.69
N THR A 216 -4.06 7.69 -8.09
CA THR A 216 -3.76 6.39 -8.71
C THR A 216 -3.50 5.28 -7.69
N GLY A 217 -3.57 5.58 -6.39
CA GLY A 217 -3.40 4.60 -5.32
C GLY A 217 -4.41 3.47 -5.39
N GLU A 218 -3.99 2.25 -5.03
CA GLU A 218 -4.87 1.07 -5.02
C GLU A 218 -5.72 1.00 -3.77
N ASP A 219 -5.24 1.54 -2.64
CA ASP A 219 -5.89 1.44 -1.34
C ASP A 219 -6.83 2.61 -1.09
N ALA A 220 -7.97 2.32 -0.48
CA ALA A 220 -8.88 3.33 0.04
C ALA A 220 -8.51 3.64 1.51
N ILE A 221 -8.12 4.87 1.76
CA ILE A 221 -7.72 5.36 3.09
C ILE A 221 -8.87 6.15 3.67
N VAL A 222 -9.32 5.74 4.83
CA VAL A 222 -10.36 6.41 5.62
C VAL A 222 -9.69 7.28 6.68
N TYR A 223 -10.09 8.53 6.79
CA TYR A 223 -9.55 9.44 7.80
C TYR A 223 -10.59 10.47 8.25
N CYS A 224 -10.36 11.06 9.40
CA CYS A 224 -11.15 12.20 9.86
C CYS A 224 -10.34 13.49 9.65
N PRO A 225 -10.83 14.49 8.88
CA PRO A 225 -10.13 15.76 8.69
C PRO A 225 -9.90 16.55 9.99
N ASP A 226 -10.75 16.34 10.99
CA ASP A 226 -10.76 17.09 12.25
C ASP A 226 -9.98 16.40 13.38
N SER A 227 -9.31 15.25 13.10
CA SER A 227 -8.55 14.48 14.09
C SER A 227 -7.43 13.66 13.45
N ASP A 228 -6.67 12.93 14.28
CA ASP A 228 -5.61 12.01 13.84
C ASP A 228 -6.14 10.61 13.46
N TYR A 229 -7.48 10.40 13.48
CA TYR A 229 -8.03 9.10 13.10
C TYR A 229 -7.78 8.81 11.62
N ALA A 230 -7.11 7.71 11.37
CA ALA A 230 -6.92 7.16 10.02
C ALA A 230 -6.83 5.62 10.06
N ALA A 231 -7.48 4.97 9.11
CA ALA A 231 -7.49 3.52 8.98
C ALA A 231 -7.58 3.10 7.51
N ASN A 232 -7.07 1.93 7.18
CA ASN A 232 -7.39 1.27 5.93
C ASN A 232 -8.90 0.92 5.90
N MET A 233 -9.51 0.93 4.72
CA MET A 233 -10.93 0.61 4.53
C MET A 233 -11.32 -0.71 5.19
N GLU A 234 -10.44 -1.69 5.15
CA GLU A 234 -10.66 -3.03 5.72
C GLU A 234 -10.83 -3.01 7.25
N LYS A 235 -10.24 -2.01 7.93
CA LYS A 235 -10.24 -1.88 9.39
C LYS A 235 -11.11 -0.73 9.89
N ALA A 236 -11.44 0.25 9.07
CA ALA A 236 -12.19 1.42 9.48
C ALA A 236 -13.55 1.03 10.08
N GLU A 237 -13.83 1.46 11.30
CA GLU A 237 -15.05 1.11 12.02
C GLU A 237 -16.24 1.97 11.57
N ALA A 238 -17.38 1.32 11.30
CA ALA A 238 -18.66 1.97 11.12
C ALA A 238 -19.41 1.97 12.45
N LEU A 239 -19.66 3.17 12.99
CA LEU A 239 -20.39 3.31 14.24
C LEU A 239 -21.87 2.94 14.07
N ALA A 240 -22.50 2.47 15.15
CA ALA A 240 -23.95 2.37 15.19
C ALA A 240 -24.57 3.78 15.13
N PRO A 241 -25.66 3.98 14.37
CA PRO A 241 -26.39 5.23 14.38
C PRO A 241 -26.83 5.63 15.79
N ALA A 242 -26.76 6.91 16.09
CA ALA A 242 -27.20 7.44 17.37
C ALA A 242 -28.73 7.47 17.46
N GLY A 243 -29.25 7.14 18.63
CA GLY A 243 -30.69 7.23 18.93
C GLY A 243 -31.45 5.91 18.77
N PRO A 244 -32.71 5.88 19.20
CA PRO A 244 -33.56 4.71 19.11
C PRO A 244 -34.02 4.47 17.65
N ARG A 245 -34.33 3.20 17.35
CA ARG A 245 -34.98 2.84 16.08
C ARG A 245 -36.28 3.67 15.90
N PRO A 246 -36.54 4.26 14.71
CA PRO A 246 -37.79 4.93 14.42
C PRO A 246 -38.99 3.99 14.57
N ALA A 247 -40.12 4.53 14.95
CA ALA A 247 -41.35 3.74 15.02
C ALA A 247 -41.82 3.32 13.62
N ALA A 248 -42.39 2.13 13.49
CA ALA A 248 -42.99 1.64 12.27
C ALA A 248 -44.17 2.53 11.87
N ALA A 249 -44.11 3.11 10.67
CA ALA A 249 -45.18 4.00 10.14
C ALA A 249 -45.93 3.39 8.94
N LYS A 250 -45.31 2.40 8.25
CA LYS A 250 -45.91 1.77 7.06
C LYS A 250 -46.36 0.34 7.36
N ALA A 251 -47.42 -0.10 6.68
CA ALA A 251 -47.83 -1.49 6.68
C ALA A 251 -46.84 -2.37 5.92
N LEU A 252 -46.77 -3.62 6.30
CA LEU A 252 -46.04 -4.63 5.54
C LEU A 252 -46.80 -4.97 4.26
N GLU A 253 -46.21 -4.76 3.11
CA GLU A 253 -46.86 -5.03 1.81
C GLU A 253 -45.92 -5.82 0.89
N LYS A 254 -46.49 -6.75 0.10
CA LYS A 254 -45.76 -7.41 -0.99
C LYS A 254 -46.02 -6.63 -2.28
N THR A 255 -44.96 -6.02 -2.80
CA THR A 255 -45.03 -5.07 -3.91
C THR A 255 -44.43 -5.69 -5.18
N PRO A 256 -45.13 -5.62 -6.33
CA PRO A 256 -44.57 -6.08 -7.61
C PRO A 256 -43.41 -5.20 -8.05
N THR A 257 -42.30 -5.84 -8.44
CA THR A 257 -41.07 -5.21 -8.94
C THR A 257 -40.54 -5.96 -10.16
N PRO A 258 -41.29 -5.99 -11.27
CA PRO A 258 -40.97 -6.86 -12.41
C PRO A 258 -39.62 -6.53 -13.03
N GLY A 259 -38.74 -7.53 -13.13
CA GLY A 259 -37.41 -7.41 -13.71
C GLY A 259 -36.42 -6.60 -12.90
N LYS A 260 -36.77 -6.19 -11.66
CA LYS A 260 -35.90 -5.38 -10.79
C LYS A 260 -35.30 -6.25 -9.67
N SER A 261 -34.00 -6.46 -9.71
CA SER A 261 -33.29 -7.37 -8.80
C SER A 261 -32.17 -6.71 -7.96
N THR A 262 -31.79 -5.48 -8.30
CA THR A 262 -30.83 -4.72 -7.50
C THR A 262 -31.54 -3.72 -6.59
N CYS A 263 -30.93 -3.38 -5.44
CA CYS A 263 -31.48 -2.37 -4.53
C CYS A 263 -31.68 -1.02 -5.24
N ALA A 264 -30.79 -0.64 -6.14
CA ALA A 264 -30.89 0.60 -6.90
C ALA A 264 -32.10 0.60 -7.86
N ASP A 265 -32.27 -0.48 -8.63
CA ASP A 265 -33.43 -0.61 -9.55
C ASP A 265 -34.75 -0.62 -8.82
N VAL A 266 -34.80 -1.29 -7.66
CA VAL A 266 -36.00 -1.35 -6.81
C VAL A 266 -36.32 0.02 -6.22
N ALA A 267 -35.30 0.73 -5.70
CA ALA A 267 -35.47 2.09 -5.17
C ALA A 267 -35.95 3.06 -6.25
N GLU A 268 -35.39 3.00 -7.46
CA GLU A 268 -35.82 3.80 -8.61
C GLU A 268 -37.30 3.52 -8.99
N LEU A 269 -37.67 2.24 -9.12
CA LEU A 269 -39.00 1.83 -9.49
C LEU A 269 -40.06 2.33 -8.47
N LEU A 270 -39.71 2.25 -7.17
CA LEU A 270 -40.64 2.62 -6.09
C LEU A 270 -40.56 4.11 -5.72
N GLY A 271 -39.66 4.89 -6.35
CA GLY A 271 -39.47 6.31 -6.09
C GLY A 271 -39.02 6.63 -4.67
N VAL A 272 -38.14 5.78 -4.09
CA VAL A 272 -37.64 5.93 -2.72
C VAL A 272 -36.13 6.06 -2.70
N PRO A 273 -35.53 6.63 -1.64
CA PRO A 273 -34.09 6.64 -1.47
C PRO A 273 -33.52 5.23 -1.41
N LEU A 274 -32.33 5.00 -2.02
CA LEU A 274 -31.62 3.71 -1.97
C LEU A 274 -31.35 3.26 -0.52
N SER A 275 -31.15 4.21 0.39
CA SER A 275 -30.96 3.96 1.82
C SER A 275 -32.15 3.37 2.56
N THR A 276 -33.31 3.30 1.93
CA THR A 276 -34.50 2.60 2.50
C THR A 276 -34.53 1.12 2.14
N THR A 277 -33.68 0.66 1.26
CA THR A 277 -33.58 -0.74 0.88
C THR A 277 -32.55 -1.48 1.72
N ILE A 278 -32.72 -2.80 1.85
CA ILE A 278 -31.74 -3.71 2.45
C ILE A 278 -31.24 -4.71 1.42
N LYS A 279 -29.91 -4.78 1.31
CA LYS A 279 -29.17 -5.76 0.53
C LYS A 279 -29.05 -7.06 1.33
N SER A 280 -29.45 -8.18 0.73
CA SER A 280 -29.36 -9.53 1.30
C SER A 280 -28.21 -10.29 0.67
N LEU A 281 -27.22 -10.65 1.47
CA LEU A 281 -26.07 -11.45 1.05
C LEU A 281 -26.09 -12.79 1.76
N VAL A 282 -25.91 -13.89 1.01
CA VAL A 282 -26.00 -15.24 1.55
C VAL A 282 -24.61 -15.88 1.55
N LEU A 283 -24.15 -16.22 2.74
CA LEU A 283 -22.87 -16.90 2.94
C LEU A 283 -23.11 -18.31 3.47
N ALA A 284 -22.09 -19.16 3.35
CA ALA A 284 -22.10 -20.52 3.90
C ALA A 284 -20.76 -20.82 4.59
N THR A 285 -20.86 -21.55 5.71
CA THR A 285 -19.71 -22.17 6.38
C THR A 285 -19.94 -23.67 6.45
N ASP A 286 -18.91 -24.47 6.22
CA ASP A 286 -19.01 -25.91 6.30
C ASP A 286 -18.90 -26.36 7.77
N ILE A 287 -19.94 -27.04 8.28
CA ILE A 287 -19.92 -27.62 9.63
C ILE A 287 -19.11 -28.91 9.58
N VAL A 288 -18.00 -28.92 10.28
CA VAL A 288 -17.11 -30.10 10.39
C VAL A 288 -17.36 -30.75 11.75
N ASN A 289 -17.52 -32.07 11.78
CA ASN A 289 -17.63 -32.85 13.01
C ASN A 289 -16.25 -33.06 13.66
N GLU A 290 -16.22 -33.64 14.87
CA GLU A 290 -14.97 -33.96 15.57
C GLU A 290 -14.05 -34.96 14.81
N ALA A 291 -14.60 -35.71 13.86
CA ALA A 291 -13.86 -36.62 13.00
C ALA A 291 -13.34 -35.98 11.70
N GLY A 292 -13.67 -34.70 11.45
CA GLY A 292 -13.26 -33.93 10.25
C GLY A 292 -14.23 -34.07 9.06
N ASP A 293 -15.40 -34.76 9.21
CA ASP A 293 -16.36 -34.88 8.13
C ASP A 293 -17.30 -33.68 8.05
N ILE A 294 -17.61 -33.23 6.84
CA ILE A 294 -18.55 -32.14 6.59
C ILE A 294 -19.98 -32.66 6.82
N LYS A 295 -20.68 -32.10 7.82
CA LYS A 295 -22.09 -32.43 8.12
C LYS A 295 -23.09 -31.66 7.26
N GLY A 296 -22.64 -30.70 6.49
CA GLY A 296 -23.43 -29.80 5.66
C GLY A 296 -23.12 -28.33 5.94
N PRO A 297 -23.63 -27.42 5.11
CA PRO A 297 -23.39 -26.00 5.29
C PRO A 297 -24.30 -25.39 6.37
N GLN A 298 -23.75 -24.49 7.20
CA GLN A 298 -24.54 -23.51 7.90
C GLN A 298 -24.73 -22.31 6.98
N VAL A 299 -25.98 -21.96 6.67
CA VAL A 299 -26.28 -20.80 5.83
C VAL A 299 -26.50 -19.56 6.70
N TRP A 300 -25.90 -18.45 6.26
CA TRP A 300 -25.94 -17.14 6.89
C TRP A 300 -26.59 -16.15 5.95
N LEU A 301 -27.49 -15.30 6.46
CA LEU A 301 -28.04 -14.16 5.75
C LEU A 301 -27.50 -12.88 6.38
N LEU A 302 -26.72 -12.13 5.63
CA LEU A 302 -26.20 -10.84 6.03
C LEU A 302 -27.06 -9.74 5.43
N LEU A 303 -27.51 -8.80 6.26
CA LEU A 303 -28.35 -7.68 5.88
C LEU A 303 -27.58 -6.36 6.04
N LEU A 304 -27.43 -5.63 4.94
CA LEU A 304 -26.81 -4.32 4.88
C LEU A 304 -27.78 -3.31 4.26
N ARG A 305 -27.67 -2.03 4.61
CA ARG A 305 -28.37 -0.97 3.89
C ARG A 305 -28.01 -1.02 2.40
N GLY A 306 -28.95 -0.78 1.50
CA GLY A 306 -28.80 -1.06 0.07
C GLY A 306 -27.68 -0.31 -0.64
N ASP A 307 -27.28 0.84 -0.13
CA ASP A 307 -26.17 1.67 -0.61
C ASP A 307 -24.80 1.34 0.03
N HIS A 308 -24.74 0.33 0.90
CA HIS A 308 -23.50 -0.11 1.55
C HIS A 308 -22.96 -1.41 0.96
N ASP A 309 -21.64 -1.60 1.07
CA ASP A 309 -20.96 -2.81 0.64
C ASP A 309 -20.37 -3.58 1.82
N MET A 310 -20.41 -4.90 1.73
CA MET A 310 -19.87 -5.80 2.73
C MET A 310 -18.35 -5.65 2.83
N ASN A 311 -17.86 -5.72 4.06
CA ASN A 311 -16.43 -5.83 4.36
C ASN A 311 -16.10 -7.27 4.75
N GLU A 312 -15.47 -8.01 3.85
CA GLU A 312 -15.16 -9.43 4.04
C GLU A 312 -14.24 -9.68 5.22
N ILE A 313 -13.30 -8.76 5.49
CA ILE A 313 -12.35 -8.86 6.62
C ILE A 313 -13.09 -8.77 7.95
N LYS A 314 -14.04 -7.82 8.08
CA LYS A 314 -14.86 -7.70 9.29
C LYS A 314 -15.77 -8.90 9.48
N VAL A 315 -16.42 -9.35 8.41
CA VAL A 315 -17.25 -10.55 8.43
C VAL A 315 -16.46 -11.78 8.82
N GLY A 316 -15.24 -11.94 8.30
CA GLY A 316 -14.35 -13.05 8.63
C GLY A 316 -13.85 -13.06 10.09
N LYS A 317 -14.12 -12.02 10.87
CA LYS A 317 -13.81 -11.97 12.33
C LYS A 317 -15.00 -12.34 13.21
N LEU A 318 -16.19 -12.50 12.63
CA LEU A 318 -17.41 -12.82 13.39
C LEU A 318 -17.40 -14.27 13.89
N PRO A 319 -17.94 -14.53 15.09
CA PRO A 319 -18.11 -15.87 15.62
C PRO A 319 -18.89 -16.76 14.64
N GLY A 320 -18.34 -17.92 14.30
CA GLY A 320 -18.91 -18.85 13.34
C GLY A 320 -18.55 -18.62 11.88
N LEU A 321 -18.03 -17.42 11.54
CA LEU A 321 -17.48 -17.08 10.22
C LEU A 321 -15.95 -16.99 10.23
N ASN A 322 -15.34 -16.95 11.40
CA ASN A 322 -13.90 -16.78 11.63
C ASN A 322 -13.04 -18.01 11.31
N GLN A 323 -13.66 -19.13 10.97
CA GLN A 323 -12.94 -20.32 10.47
C GLN A 323 -12.90 -20.40 8.93
N GLY A 324 -13.40 -19.36 8.28
CA GLY A 324 -13.56 -19.26 6.83
C GLY A 324 -15.03 -19.37 6.41
N PHE A 325 -15.37 -18.60 5.39
CA PHE A 325 -16.70 -18.61 4.77
C PHE A 325 -16.58 -18.50 3.25
N ARG A 326 -17.65 -18.77 2.57
CA ARG A 326 -17.83 -18.58 1.13
C ARG A 326 -19.21 -18.02 0.83
N PHE A 327 -19.41 -17.46 -0.35
CA PHE A 327 -20.76 -17.22 -0.82
C PHE A 327 -21.50 -18.55 -1.00
N ALA A 328 -22.77 -18.56 -0.62
CA ALA A 328 -23.62 -19.74 -0.78
C ALA A 328 -23.82 -20.06 -2.26
N THR A 329 -23.90 -21.34 -2.58
CA THR A 329 -24.22 -21.82 -3.93
C THR A 329 -25.69 -21.56 -4.27
N LEU A 330 -26.05 -21.53 -5.56
CA LEU A 330 -27.43 -21.39 -5.99
C LEU A 330 -28.34 -22.46 -5.39
N ALA A 331 -27.88 -23.70 -5.28
CA ALA A 331 -28.63 -24.80 -4.68
C ALA A 331 -28.92 -24.58 -3.19
N GLU A 332 -27.94 -24.10 -2.42
CA GLU A 332 -28.11 -23.74 -1.01
C GLU A 332 -29.09 -22.58 -0.83
N ILE A 333 -29.01 -21.57 -1.71
CA ILE A 333 -29.93 -20.43 -1.71
C ILE A 333 -31.36 -20.89 -2.03
N GLU A 334 -31.57 -21.65 -3.08
CA GLU A 334 -32.90 -22.18 -3.46
C GLU A 334 -33.49 -23.08 -2.36
N ASP A 335 -32.65 -23.87 -1.71
CA ASP A 335 -33.06 -24.76 -0.61
C ASP A 335 -33.56 -23.99 0.62
N HIS A 336 -32.93 -22.88 0.98
CA HIS A 336 -33.28 -22.09 2.17
C HIS A 336 -34.32 -21.00 1.88
N PHE A 337 -34.26 -20.36 0.71
CA PHE A 337 -35.09 -19.22 0.35
C PHE A 337 -36.22 -19.56 -0.63
N GLY A 338 -36.04 -20.60 -1.43
CA GLY A 338 -37.01 -20.97 -2.48
C GLY A 338 -36.99 -20.05 -3.68
N CYS A 339 -36.00 -19.20 -3.79
CA CYS A 339 -35.86 -18.21 -4.82
C CYS A 339 -34.38 -18.03 -5.19
N LYS A 340 -34.12 -17.51 -6.39
CA LYS A 340 -32.78 -17.17 -6.85
C LYS A 340 -32.32 -15.79 -6.30
N PRO A 341 -31.00 -15.49 -6.30
CA PRO A 341 -30.48 -14.17 -5.97
C PRO A 341 -31.16 -13.02 -6.73
N GLY A 342 -31.25 -11.88 -6.07
CA GLY A 342 -31.91 -10.68 -6.59
C GLY A 342 -33.27 -10.38 -5.94
N TYR A 343 -33.89 -11.37 -5.29
CA TYR A 343 -35.21 -11.25 -4.65
C TYR A 343 -35.22 -11.81 -3.22
N LEU A 344 -34.03 -11.98 -2.62
CA LEU A 344 -33.87 -12.62 -1.31
C LEU A 344 -34.16 -11.64 -0.18
N GLY A 345 -34.79 -12.15 0.87
CA GLY A 345 -35.07 -11.42 2.09
C GLY A 345 -35.25 -12.33 3.30
N PRO A 346 -35.27 -11.79 4.52
CA PRO A 346 -35.34 -12.58 5.76
C PRO A 346 -36.76 -13.10 6.10
N LEU A 347 -37.77 -12.73 5.32
CA LEU A 347 -39.16 -13.15 5.55
C LEU A 347 -39.52 -14.42 4.75
N ASN A 348 -40.40 -15.27 5.31
CA ASN A 348 -40.91 -16.45 4.63
C ASN A 348 -39.83 -17.44 4.14
N LEU A 349 -38.82 -17.67 4.94
CA LEU A 349 -37.75 -18.63 4.65
C LEU A 349 -38.27 -20.07 4.62
N LYS A 350 -37.79 -20.89 3.68
CA LYS A 350 -38.12 -22.33 3.65
C LYS A 350 -37.37 -23.10 4.73
N LYS A 351 -36.13 -22.69 5.01
CA LYS A 351 -35.29 -23.27 6.07
C LYS A 351 -34.65 -22.17 6.90
N PRO A 352 -34.39 -22.40 8.18
CA PRO A 352 -33.71 -21.43 9.04
C PRO A 352 -32.32 -21.05 8.50
N VAL A 353 -31.93 -19.79 8.69
CA VAL A 353 -30.59 -19.25 8.45
C VAL A 353 -30.12 -18.51 9.69
N LYS A 354 -28.81 -18.32 9.83
CA LYS A 354 -28.26 -17.39 10.81
C LYS A 354 -28.35 -15.98 10.26
N LEU A 355 -29.01 -15.10 11.00
CA LEU A 355 -29.31 -13.75 10.57
C LEU A 355 -28.35 -12.75 11.21
N VAL A 356 -27.54 -12.10 10.41
CA VAL A 356 -26.62 -11.03 10.83
C VAL A 356 -27.05 -9.73 10.20
N ALA A 357 -27.27 -8.70 11.00
CA ALA A 357 -27.55 -7.36 10.50
C ALA A 357 -26.37 -6.42 10.76
N ASP A 358 -26.05 -5.60 9.77
CA ASP A 358 -25.21 -4.43 10.01
C ASP A 358 -25.83 -3.52 11.06
N ARG A 359 -24.99 -2.82 11.83
CA ARG A 359 -25.42 -1.89 12.89
C ARG A 359 -26.48 -0.89 12.41
N GLU A 360 -26.37 -0.43 11.17
CA GLU A 360 -27.31 0.50 10.58
C GLU A 360 -28.59 -0.19 10.12
N ALA A 361 -28.48 -1.35 9.46
CA ALA A 361 -29.64 -2.15 9.07
C ALA A 361 -30.50 -2.58 10.27
N ALA A 362 -29.87 -2.84 11.43
CA ALA A 362 -30.55 -3.23 12.66
C ALA A 362 -31.45 -2.11 13.26
N VAL A 363 -31.19 -0.85 12.93
CA VAL A 363 -31.98 0.30 13.45
C VAL A 363 -32.89 0.90 12.39
N MET A 364 -32.96 0.34 11.18
CA MET A 364 -33.87 0.81 10.15
C MET A 364 -35.34 0.47 10.47
N ALA A 365 -36.25 1.31 10.01
CA ALA A 365 -37.70 1.10 10.05
C ALA A 365 -38.30 1.26 8.64
N ASP A 366 -39.41 0.58 8.39
CA ASP A 366 -40.17 0.64 7.13
C ASP A 366 -39.31 0.35 5.88
N TRP A 367 -38.36 -0.56 6.02
CA TRP A 367 -37.38 -0.87 4.96
C TRP A 367 -37.92 -1.83 3.90
N ILE A 368 -37.17 -1.95 2.80
CA ILE A 368 -37.54 -2.75 1.63
C ILE A 368 -36.52 -3.86 1.44
N THR A 369 -36.99 -5.10 1.19
CA THR A 369 -36.16 -6.28 0.94
C THR A 369 -36.83 -7.22 -0.05
N GLY A 370 -36.11 -8.23 -0.54
CA GLY A 370 -36.67 -9.29 -1.38
C GLY A 370 -37.82 -10.05 -0.69
N ALA A 371 -38.78 -10.48 -1.45
CA ALA A 371 -39.92 -11.26 -0.97
C ALA A 371 -39.72 -12.78 -1.02
N ASN A 372 -38.51 -13.26 -1.39
CA ASN A 372 -38.21 -14.64 -1.74
C ASN A 372 -39.13 -15.18 -2.87
N GLU A 373 -39.55 -14.30 -3.75
CA GLU A 373 -40.33 -14.58 -4.93
C GLU A 373 -39.89 -13.68 -6.08
N ILE A 374 -39.74 -14.26 -7.27
CA ILE A 374 -39.29 -13.53 -8.46
C ILE A 374 -40.27 -12.37 -8.75
N ASP A 375 -39.71 -11.20 -9.08
CA ASP A 375 -40.43 -9.98 -9.40
C ASP A 375 -41.25 -9.35 -8.25
N PHE A 376 -40.94 -9.72 -7.00
CA PHE A 376 -41.58 -9.13 -5.81
C PHE A 376 -40.56 -8.73 -4.73
N HIS A 377 -40.89 -7.62 -4.06
CA HIS A 377 -40.20 -7.16 -2.85
C HIS A 377 -41.21 -6.90 -1.73
N MET A 378 -40.77 -7.01 -0.49
CA MET A 378 -41.52 -6.62 0.70
C MET A 378 -41.20 -5.18 1.04
N THR A 379 -42.21 -4.34 1.24
CA THR A 379 -42.09 -2.94 1.65
C THR A 379 -42.67 -2.73 3.04
N GLY A 380 -42.21 -1.70 3.76
CA GLY A 380 -42.68 -1.41 5.11
C GLY A 380 -42.27 -2.44 6.15
N VAL A 381 -41.13 -3.13 5.95
CA VAL A 381 -40.65 -4.18 6.85
C VAL A 381 -40.09 -3.57 8.13
N ASN A 382 -40.38 -4.16 9.28
CA ASN A 382 -39.91 -3.70 10.58
C ASN A 382 -39.51 -4.85 11.49
N TRP A 383 -38.36 -4.68 12.15
CA TRP A 383 -37.90 -5.57 13.20
C TRP A 383 -38.87 -5.63 14.38
N GLY A 384 -39.05 -6.78 14.98
CA GLY A 384 -39.90 -7.01 16.14
C GLY A 384 -41.39 -7.08 15.82
N ARG A 385 -41.85 -6.53 14.67
CA ARG A 385 -43.22 -6.61 14.19
C ARG A 385 -43.40 -7.73 13.16
N ASP A 386 -42.59 -7.74 12.12
CA ASP A 386 -42.73 -8.63 10.96
C ASP A 386 -41.78 -9.81 10.99
N LEU A 387 -40.66 -9.64 11.66
CA LEU A 387 -39.65 -10.67 11.87
C LEU A 387 -38.97 -10.43 13.23
N PRO A 388 -38.35 -11.49 13.84
CA PRO A 388 -37.57 -11.36 15.07
C PRO A 388 -36.36 -10.46 14.86
N GLU A 389 -35.78 -9.99 15.98
CA GLU A 389 -34.46 -9.32 15.96
C GLU A 389 -33.41 -10.24 15.35
N PRO A 390 -32.34 -9.69 14.73
CA PRO A 390 -31.27 -10.50 14.15
C PRO A 390 -30.52 -11.32 15.24
N ASP A 391 -30.01 -12.49 14.86
CA ASP A 391 -29.18 -13.32 15.76
C ASP A 391 -27.94 -12.57 16.23
N LEU A 392 -27.38 -11.73 15.36
CA LEU A 392 -26.19 -10.93 15.63
C LEU A 392 -26.29 -9.57 14.94
N VAL A 393 -25.96 -8.50 15.67
CA VAL A 393 -25.73 -7.16 15.13
C VAL A 393 -24.26 -6.83 15.21
N ALA A 394 -23.63 -6.51 14.07
CA ALA A 394 -22.20 -6.25 14.00
C ALA A 394 -21.87 -5.20 12.93
N ASP A 395 -20.67 -4.64 13.02
CA ASP A 395 -20.09 -3.84 11.94
C ASP A 395 -19.57 -4.79 10.85
N ILE A 396 -20.30 -4.88 9.74
CA ILE A 396 -19.98 -5.79 8.62
C ILE A 396 -19.85 -5.07 7.27
N ARG A 397 -19.83 -3.75 7.26
CA ARG A 397 -19.78 -2.94 6.05
C ARG A 397 -18.47 -2.16 5.90
N ASN A 398 -18.17 -1.76 4.68
CA ASN A 398 -17.24 -0.67 4.45
C ASN A 398 -17.85 0.65 4.95
N VAL A 399 -17.01 1.51 5.50
CA VAL A 399 -17.43 2.88 5.80
C VAL A 399 -17.60 3.68 4.51
N VAL A 400 -18.39 4.73 4.57
CA VAL A 400 -18.57 5.69 3.46
C VAL A 400 -18.17 7.09 3.92
N ALA A 401 -17.84 7.95 2.95
CA ALA A 401 -17.59 9.36 3.26
C ALA A 401 -18.84 9.99 3.91
N GLY A 402 -18.62 10.73 5.01
CA GLY A 402 -19.70 11.32 5.80
C GLY A 402 -20.17 10.48 6.99
N ASP A 403 -19.73 9.22 7.12
CA ASP A 403 -19.94 8.46 8.37
C ASP A 403 -19.29 9.18 9.55
N ALA A 404 -19.87 9.02 10.74
CA ALA A 404 -19.30 9.57 11.96
C ALA A 404 -17.94 8.92 12.25
N SER A 405 -16.95 9.74 12.63
CA SER A 405 -15.63 9.24 13.02
C SER A 405 -15.70 8.47 14.34
N PRO A 406 -15.02 7.30 14.44
CA PRO A 406 -15.03 6.49 15.66
C PRO A 406 -14.47 7.19 16.90
N ASP A 407 -13.64 8.22 16.73
CA ASP A 407 -13.12 9.04 17.84
C ASP A 407 -14.06 10.18 18.27
N GLY A 408 -15.23 10.31 17.63
CA GLY A 408 -16.24 11.30 17.95
C GLY A 408 -15.94 12.74 17.57
N LYS A 409 -14.89 12.98 16.74
CA LYS A 409 -14.39 14.34 16.45
C LYS A 409 -14.76 14.87 15.05
N GLY A 410 -15.70 14.25 14.36
CA GLY A 410 -16.10 14.71 13.04
C GLY A 410 -16.65 13.61 12.16
N VAL A 411 -16.52 13.77 10.86
CA VAL A 411 -16.97 12.81 9.86
C VAL A 411 -15.81 12.27 9.05
N LEU A 412 -15.97 11.06 8.51
CA LEU A 412 -14.96 10.37 7.73
C LEU A 412 -14.89 10.92 6.30
N ALA A 413 -13.68 11.03 5.80
CA ALA A 413 -13.35 11.26 4.40
C ALA A 413 -12.54 10.07 3.86
N ILE A 414 -12.52 9.90 2.53
CA ILE A 414 -11.82 8.81 1.87
C ILE A 414 -10.90 9.38 0.80
N GLU A 415 -9.63 8.96 0.82
CA GLU A 415 -8.62 9.25 -0.20
C GLU A 415 -8.06 7.95 -0.77
N ARG A 416 -7.30 8.06 -1.86
CA ARG A 416 -6.55 6.93 -2.41
C ARG A 416 -5.10 7.02 -1.99
N GLY A 417 -4.50 5.88 -1.67
CA GLY A 417 -3.12 5.79 -1.23
C GLY A 417 -2.33 4.67 -1.89
N ILE A 418 -1.02 4.85 -1.87
CA ILE A 418 -0.02 3.87 -2.28
C ILE A 418 0.71 3.43 -1.01
N GLU A 419 0.57 2.18 -0.60
CA GLU A 419 1.30 1.62 0.53
C GLU A 419 2.80 1.58 0.22
N VAL A 420 3.59 2.34 0.97
CA VAL A 420 5.05 2.41 0.81
C VAL A 420 5.82 1.81 1.98
N GLY A 421 5.18 1.65 3.11
CA GLY A 421 5.77 1.06 4.29
C GLY A 421 4.71 0.48 5.22
N HIS A 422 5.09 -0.52 6.02
CA HIS A 422 4.22 -1.21 6.94
C HIS A 422 5.00 -1.64 8.18
N VAL A 423 4.43 -1.43 9.34
CA VAL A 423 5.01 -1.78 10.64
C VAL A 423 4.05 -2.69 11.42
N PHE A 424 4.59 -3.76 12.04
CA PHE A 424 3.81 -4.78 12.73
C PHE A 424 4.39 -5.12 14.09
N VAL A 425 3.53 -5.41 15.06
CA VAL A 425 3.87 -6.22 16.24
C VAL A 425 3.39 -7.64 15.98
N LEU A 426 4.31 -8.58 15.83
CA LEU A 426 4.03 -9.99 15.51
C LEU A 426 3.74 -10.85 16.73
N GLY A 427 4.15 -10.38 17.90
CA GLY A 427 4.08 -11.18 19.12
C GLY A 427 5.03 -12.38 19.07
N THR A 428 4.57 -13.50 19.61
CA THR A 428 5.35 -14.74 19.68
C THR A 428 5.02 -15.74 18.57
N LYS A 429 4.31 -15.34 17.51
CA LYS A 429 3.85 -16.26 16.47
C LYS A 429 5.00 -17.11 15.90
N TYR A 430 6.01 -16.45 15.32
CA TYR A 430 7.15 -17.14 14.70
C TYR A 430 8.07 -17.78 15.71
N SER A 431 8.33 -17.12 16.84
CA SER A 431 9.21 -17.64 17.88
C SER A 431 8.66 -18.92 18.52
N LYS A 432 7.36 -19.05 18.68
CA LYS A 432 6.72 -20.30 19.17
C LYS A 432 6.80 -21.40 18.12
N ASP A 433 6.41 -21.14 16.88
CA ASP A 433 6.40 -22.14 15.82
C ASP A 433 7.82 -22.70 15.57
N MET A 434 8.84 -21.84 15.68
CA MET A 434 10.25 -22.20 15.44
C MET A 434 11.06 -22.45 16.73
N ASN A 435 10.41 -22.47 17.90
CA ASN A 435 11.04 -22.65 19.21
C ASN A 435 12.23 -21.70 19.47
N ALA A 436 12.07 -20.43 19.10
CA ALA A 436 13.07 -19.39 19.33
C ALA A 436 12.91 -18.78 20.73
N THR A 437 13.77 -19.19 21.67
CA THR A 437 13.71 -18.80 23.08
C THR A 437 15.00 -18.15 23.57
N TYR A 438 14.89 -17.34 24.62
CA TYR A 438 15.99 -16.81 25.39
C TYR A 438 15.80 -17.13 26.87
N LEU A 439 16.85 -17.07 27.69
CA LEU A 439 16.76 -17.22 29.13
C LEU A 439 16.51 -15.86 29.78
N ASP A 440 15.45 -15.79 30.60
CA ASP A 440 15.12 -14.61 31.40
C ASP A 440 16.07 -14.43 32.61
N GLU A 441 15.83 -13.42 33.43
CA GLU A 441 16.65 -13.13 34.62
C GLU A 441 16.65 -14.28 35.63
N GLY A 442 15.59 -15.09 35.67
CA GLY A 442 15.46 -16.28 36.50
C GLY A 442 16.03 -17.56 35.89
N GLY A 443 16.62 -17.46 34.67
CA GLY A 443 17.15 -18.62 33.95
C GLY A 443 16.08 -19.50 33.29
N LYS A 444 14.84 -19.01 33.16
CA LYS A 444 13.74 -19.74 32.52
C LYS A 444 13.68 -19.38 31.03
N PRO A 445 13.39 -20.36 30.15
CA PRO A 445 13.20 -20.10 28.73
C PRO A 445 11.91 -19.32 28.49
N GLN A 446 12.01 -18.23 27.70
CA GLN A 446 10.90 -17.40 27.26
C GLN A 446 10.95 -17.29 25.73
N PHE A 447 9.80 -17.22 25.07
CA PHE A 447 9.75 -16.96 23.64
C PHE A 447 10.07 -15.49 23.35
N LEU A 448 10.78 -15.25 22.23
CA LEU A 448 11.07 -13.90 21.75
C LEU A 448 9.79 -13.23 21.25
N GLU A 449 9.54 -12.01 21.68
CA GLU A 449 8.51 -11.14 21.07
C GLU A 449 9.11 -10.47 19.84
N MET A 450 8.35 -10.43 18.76
CA MET A 450 8.86 -9.97 17.46
C MET A 450 8.04 -8.83 16.89
N GLY A 451 8.73 -7.95 16.14
CA GLY A 451 8.15 -6.98 15.23
C GLY A 451 8.70 -7.16 13.81
N CYS A 452 7.95 -6.72 12.81
CA CYS A 452 8.35 -6.71 11.41
C CYS A 452 8.04 -5.35 10.77
N TYR A 453 8.98 -4.82 9.96
CA TYR A 453 8.92 -3.45 9.47
C TYR A 453 9.42 -3.38 8.03
N GLY A 454 8.51 -3.24 7.06
CA GLY A 454 8.81 -3.23 5.63
C GLY A 454 8.72 -1.86 4.98
N ILE A 455 9.63 -1.55 4.04
CA ILE A 455 9.55 -0.40 3.12
C ILE A 455 9.83 -0.88 1.70
N GLY A 456 8.93 -0.58 0.77
CA GLY A 456 9.12 -0.86 -0.66
C GLY A 456 10.08 0.14 -1.30
N ILE A 457 11.38 -0.16 -1.30
CA ILE A 457 12.45 0.74 -1.80
C ILE A 457 12.21 1.15 -3.26
N THR A 458 11.88 0.19 -4.12
CA THR A 458 11.62 0.46 -5.54
C THR A 458 10.23 1.04 -5.81
N ARG A 459 9.30 0.91 -4.87
CA ARG A 459 7.96 1.52 -4.94
C ARG A 459 8.00 3.02 -4.62
N LEU A 460 8.89 3.45 -3.74
CA LEU A 460 9.01 4.85 -3.31
C LEU A 460 9.25 5.86 -4.45
N PRO A 461 10.18 5.63 -5.40
CA PRO A 461 10.32 6.51 -6.56
C PRO A 461 9.04 6.64 -7.38
N ALA A 462 8.32 5.54 -7.60
CA ALA A 462 7.05 5.56 -8.32
C ALA A 462 5.99 6.37 -7.56
N ALA A 463 5.85 6.17 -6.26
CA ALA A 463 4.94 6.93 -5.41
C ALA A 463 5.29 8.43 -5.37
N ALA A 464 6.58 8.77 -5.35
CA ALA A 464 7.04 10.15 -5.43
C ALA A 464 6.65 10.82 -6.75
N ILE A 465 6.76 10.12 -7.87
CA ILE A 465 6.35 10.61 -9.19
C ILE A 465 4.84 10.82 -9.26
N GLU A 466 4.03 9.90 -8.70
CA GLU A 466 2.56 10.07 -8.71
C GLU A 466 2.11 11.35 -8.03
N GLN A 467 2.85 11.84 -7.03
CA GLN A 467 2.59 13.14 -6.39
C GLN A 467 3.26 14.33 -7.09
N ASN A 468 4.35 14.09 -7.83
CA ASN A 468 5.26 15.14 -8.30
C ASN A 468 5.63 14.95 -9.77
N HIS A 469 4.74 15.36 -10.65
CA HIS A 469 4.97 15.40 -12.10
C HIS A 469 4.11 16.46 -12.77
N ASP A 470 4.45 16.80 -14.00
CA ASP A 470 3.65 17.62 -14.90
C ASP A 470 3.68 17.03 -16.32
N GLU A 471 3.13 17.74 -17.30
CA GLU A 471 3.11 17.33 -18.70
C GLU A 471 4.51 17.20 -19.32
N ARG A 472 5.50 17.93 -18.79
CA ARG A 472 6.89 17.91 -19.26
C ARG A 472 7.67 16.73 -18.73
N GLY A 473 7.32 16.21 -17.55
CA GLY A 473 8.01 15.07 -16.95
C GLY A 473 7.96 15.01 -15.44
N ILE A 474 8.97 14.38 -14.85
CA ILE A 474 9.10 14.16 -13.41
C ILE A 474 9.51 15.47 -12.71
N ILE A 475 9.04 15.66 -11.47
CA ILE A 475 9.45 16.72 -10.56
C ILE A 475 9.95 16.07 -9.27
N TRP A 476 11.20 15.63 -9.24
CA TRP A 476 11.74 14.95 -8.07
C TRP A 476 11.76 15.85 -6.82
N PRO A 477 11.47 15.29 -5.63
CA PRO A 477 12.03 15.83 -4.41
C PRO A 477 13.56 15.83 -4.49
N ASP A 478 14.19 16.93 -4.11
CA ASP A 478 15.65 17.14 -4.30
C ASP A 478 16.48 16.02 -3.66
N ALA A 479 16.04 15.49 -2.52
CA ALA A 479 16.72 14.44 -1.78
C ALA A 479 16.95 13.13 -2.58
N ILE A 480 16.08 12.82 -3.55
CA ILE A 480 16.11 11.57 -4.32
C ILE A 480 16.29 11.76 -5.83
N ALA A 481 16.43 12.99 -6.30
CA ALA A 481 16.68 13.27 -7.72
C ALA A 481 17.95 12.54 -8.21
N PRO A 482 17.95 11.99 -9.46
CA PRO A 482 19.09 11.22 -9.97
C PRO A 482 20.39 12.01 -10.03
N PHE A 483 20.29 13.28 -10.38
CA PHE A 483 21.33 14.31 -10.27
C PHE A 483 20.69 15.55 -9.68
N THR A 484 21.46 16.31 -8.89
CA THR A 484 20.95 17.53 -8.28
C THR A 484 20.99 18.70 -9.28
N VAL A 485 22.08 18.78 -10.06
CA VAL A 485 22.33 19.86 -11.02
C VAL A 485 22.68 19.29 -12.38
N VAL A 486 22.16 19.92 -13.44
CA VAL A 486 22.63 19.68 -14.81
C VAL A 486 23.16 20.98 -15.43
N VAL A 487 24.36 20.92 -15.99
CA VAL A 487 24.97 21.99 -16.78
C VAL A 487 24.72 21.71 -18.26
N CYS A 488 24.02 22.63 -18.93
CA CYS A 488 23.59 22.53 -20.33
C CYS A 488 24.32 23.56 -21.21
N PRO A 489 25.48 23.23 -21.78
CA PRO A 489 26.21 24.14 -22.66
C PRO A 489 25.61 24.12 -24.08
N ILE A 490 25.21 25.28 -24.59
CA ILE A 490 24.69 25.45 -25.94
C ILE A 490 25.83 25.64 -26.92
N GLY A 491 26.02 24.70 -27.86
CA GLY A 491 27.04 24.76 -28.89
C GLY A 491 28.46 24.54 -28.37
N MET A 492 28.62 23.71 -27.35
CA MET A 492 29.92 23.36 -26.75
C MET A 492 30.92 22.80 -27.78
N ASP A 493 30.45 22.15 -28.83
CA ASP A 493 31.23 21.60 -29.93
C ASP A 493 31.80 22.68 -30.88
N ARG A 494 31.22 23.88 -30.87
CA ARG A 494 31.51 24.98 -31.78
C ARG A 494 32.10 26.22 -31.10
N SER A 495 31.88 26.40 -29.82
CA SER A 495 32.36 27.52 -29.02
C SER A 495 33.37 27.04 -27.95
N PRO A 496 34.66 27.35 -28.10
CA PRO A 496 35.66 27.05 -27.09
C PRO A 496 35.38 27.77 -25.75
N GLU A 497 34.80 28.98 -25.79
CA GLU A 497 34.45 29.76 -24.61
C GLU A 497 33.36 29.08 -23.79
N VAL A 498 32.30 28.56 -24.45
CA VAL A 498 31.24 27.81 -23.81
C VAL A 498 31.77 26.52 -23.22
N LYS A 499 32.66 25.82 -23.93
CA LYS A 499 33.30 24.60 -23.45
C LYS A 499 34.11 24.85 -22.18
N VAL A 500 34.99 25.85 -22.20
CA VAL A 500 35.84 26.18 -21.05
C VAL A 500 34.97 26.60 -19.84
N ALA A 501 33.96 27.44 -20.05
CA ALA A 501 33.06 27.87 -18.96
C ALA A 501 32.26 26.70 -18.38
N ALA A 502 31.76 25.80 -19.23
CA ALA A 502 30.97 24.64 -18.79
C ALA A 502 31.80 23.64 -17.98
N GLU A 503 33.01 23.33 -18.47
CA GLU A 503 33.95 22.45 -17.77
C GLU A 503 34.41 23.05 -16.45
N ALA A 504 34.70 24.36 -16.41
CA ALA A 504 35.08 25.07 -15.19
C ALA A 504 33.97 25.05 -14.14
N LEU A 505 32.72 25.36 -14.52
CA LEU A 505 31.57 25.27 -13.62
C LEU A 505 31.34 23.85 -13.12
N TYR A 506 31.45 22.88 -14.00
CA TYR A 506 31.28 21.46 -13.64
C TYR A 506 32.32 21.05 -12.58
N GLU A 507 33.61 21.37 -12.77
CA GLU A 507 34.67 21.04 -11.81
C GLU A 507 34.48 21.79 -10.47
N GLU A 508 34.08 23.08 -10.52
CA GLU A 508 33.81 23.84 -9.31
C GLU A 508 32.65 23.26 -8.49
N LEU A 509 31.56 22.85 -9.15
CA LEU A 509 30.42 22.20 -8.47
C LEU A 509 30.82 20.84 -7.88
N LEU A 510 31.63 20.05 -8.60
CA LEU A 510 32.19 18.80 -8.06
C LEU A 510 33.06 19.05 -6.83
N ALA A 511 33.92 20.06 -6.86
CA ALA A 511 34.78 20.41 -5.72
C ALA A 511 33.96 20.84 -4.48
N LYS A 512 32.77 21.39 -4.69
CA LYS A 512 31.80 21.72 -3.62
C LYS A 512 30.94 20.52 -3.17
N GLY A 513 31.19 19.32 -3.70
CA GLY A 513 30.43 18.11 -3.36
C GLY A 513 29.03 18.05 -3.98
N VAL A 514 28.73 18.87 -4.98
CA VAL A 514 27.44 18.88 -5.67
C VAL A 514 27.37 17.68 -6.63
N ASP A 515 26.25 16.96 -6.58
CA ASP A 515 25.96 15.87 -7.52
C ASP A 515 25.51 16.44 -8.87
N VAL A 516 26.50 16.76 -9.70
CA VAL A 516 26.33 17.48 -10.97
C VAL A 516 26.58 16.59 -12.18
N LEU A 517 25.79 16.82 -13.24
CA LEU A 517 26.01 16.27 -14.57
C LEU A 517 26.30 17.39 -15.58
N LEU A 518 27.31 17.20 -16.40
CA LEU A 518 27.58 18.05 -17.58
C LEU A 518 27.03 17.37 -18.83
N ASP A 519 26.12 18.04 -19.56
CA ASP A 519 25.63 17.53 -20.84
C ASP A 519 26.55 17.91 -22.01
N ASP A 520 27.53 17.05 -22.22
CA ASP A 520 28.55 17.19 -23.26
C ASP A 520 28.22 16.39 -24.54
N ARG A 521 26.94 16.00 -24.76
CA ARG A 521 26.52 15.21 -25.92
C ARG A 521 26.45 16.00 -27.23
N GLY A 522 26.49 17.33 -27.18
CA GLY A 522 26.34 18.19 -28.35
C GLY A 522 24.92 18.22 -28.93
N GLU A 523 23.93 17.87 -28.12
CA GLU A 523 22.51 17.88 -28.52
C GLU A 523 22.00 19.30 -28.79
N ARG A 524 20.95 19.39 -29.63
CA ARG A 524 20.23 20.66 -29.82
C ARG A 524 19.56 21.11 -28.53
N PRO A 525 19.52 22.44 -28.24
CA PRO A 525 18.96 22.94 -26.97
C PRO A 525 17.58 22.39 -26.63
N GLY A 526 16.68 22.32 -27.61
CA GLY A 526 15.32 21.83 -27.38
C GLY A 526 15.28 20.34 -26.99
N ALA A 527 16.09 19.50 -27.59
CA ALA A 527 16.19 18.09 -27.22
C ALA A 527 16.85 17.91 -25.85
N MET A 528 17.96 18.62 -25.62
CA MET A 528 18.68 18.62 -24.35
C MET A 528 17.79 19.05 -23.19
N PHE A 529 17.03 20.13 -23.34
CA PHE A 529 16.13 20.60 -22.28
C PHE A 529 14.96 19.66 -22.04
N ALA A 530 14.38 19.10 -23.12
CA ALA A 530 13.30 18.11 -23.02
C ALA A 530 13.72 16.84 -22.26
N ASP A 531 14.94 16.35 -22.49
CA ASP A 531 15.48 15.21 -21.76
C ASP A 531 15.56 15.50 -20.24
N TRP A 532 16.14 16.64 -19.84
CA TRP A 532 16.35 16.94 -18.43
C TRP A 532 15.06 17.35 -17.70
N GLU A 533 14.11 17.95 -18.43
CA GLU A 533 12.77 18.20 -17.89
C GLU A 533 11.98 16.88 -17.70
N LEU A 534 12.08 15.96 -18.66
CA LEU A 534 11.46 14.64 -18.54
C LEU A 534 12.07 13.83 -17.39
N ILE A 535 13.40 13.80 -17.25
CA ILE A 535 14.11 13.13 -16.17
C ILE A 535 13.84 13.80 -14.82
N GLY A 536 13.61 15.13 -14.83
CA GLY A 536 13.24 15.88 -13.64
C GLY A 536 14.42 16.32 -12.78
N VAL A 537 15.59 16.64 -13.38
CA VAL A 537 16.73 17.17 -12.63
C VAL A 537 16.34 18.52 -12.02
N PRO A 538 16.49 18.72 -10.69
CA PRO A 538 15.95 19.92 -10.02
C PRO A 538 16.54 21.23 -10.50
N HIS A 539 17.86 21.31 -10.68
CA HIS A 539 18.55 22.55 -11.02
C HIS A 539 19.22 22.46 -12.39
N ARG A 540 18.85 23.36 -13.30
CA ARG A 540 19.44 23.47 -14.63
C ARG A 540 20.17 24.79 -14.79
N VAL A 541 21.42 24.73 -15.24
CA VAL A 541 22.22 25.89 -15.62
C VAL A 541 22.54 25.83 -17.11
N VAL A 542 22.16 26.87 -17.85
CA VAL A 542 22.42 26.96 -19.28
C VAL A 542 23.55 27.95 -19.54
N ILE A 543 24.55 27.52 -20.30
CA ILE A 543 25.69 28.32 -20.73
C ILE A 543 25.62 28.51 -22.23
N SER A 544 25.63 29.77 -22.69
CA SER A 544 25.60 30.11 -24.11
C SER A 544 26.61 31.21 -24.43
N ASP A 545 27.05 31.32 -25.68
CA ASP A 545 27.92 32.44 -26.15
C ASP A 545 27.36 33.79 -25.83
N ARG A 546 26.05 33.96 -26.02
CA ARG A 546 25.39 35.24 -25.70
C ARG A 546 25.44 35.53 -24.21
N GLY A 547 25.11 34.55 -23.39
CA GLY A 547 25.12 34.69 -21.94
C GLY A 547 26.51 35.04 -21.41
N LEU A 548 27.56 34.36 -21.92
CA LEU A 548 28.95 34.66 -21.53
C LEU A 548 29.37 36.10 -21.89
N LYS A 549 29.00 36.59 -23.07
CA LYS A 549 29.25 37.96 -23.48
C LYS A 549 28.53 39.00 -22.59
N GLU A 550 27.36 38.66 -22.09
CA GLU A 550 26.58 39.45 -21.13
C GLU A 550 27.04 39.28 -19.68
N GLY A 551 27.98 38.36 -19.41
CA GLY A 551 28.43 37.98 -18.05
C GLY A 551 27.36 37.29 -17.23
N GLN A 552 26.37 36.68 -17.88
CA GLN A 552 25.22 36.06 -17.25
C GLN A 552 24.97 34.62 -17.77
N LEU A 553 24.48 33.76 -16.90
CA LEU A 553 24.01 32.43 -17.23
C LEU A 553 22.51 32.33 -16.94
N GLU A 554 21.84 31.33 -17.53
CA GLU A 554 20.44 31.08 -17.22
C GLU A 554 20.36 29.97 -16.18
N TYR A 555 19.61 30.21 -15.11
CA TYR A 555 19.31 29.23 -14.08
C TYR A 555 17.81 28.98 -14.02
N GLN A 556 17.41 27.73 -13.86
CA GLN A 556 16.02 27.36 -13.69
C GLN A 556 15.92 26.16 -12.72
N HIS A 557 15.09 26.32 -11.68
CA HIS A 557 14.63 25.16 -10.91
C HIS A 557 13.50 24.44 -11.67
N ARG A 558 13.39 23.12 -11.55
CA ARG A 558 12.39 22.32 -12.28
C ARG A 558 10.94 22.72 -12.01
N ARG A 559 10.67 23.31 -10.83
CA ARG A 559 9.35 23.83 -10.45
C ARG A 559 9.06 25.25 -10.97
N ASP A 560 10.07 25.94 -11.48
CA ASP A 560 9.91 27.31 -11.99
C ASP A 560 9.26 27.29 -13.38
N THR A 561 8.45 28.29 -13.65
CA THR A 561 7.81 28.46 -14.97
C THR A 561 8.75 29.08 -16.01
N ALA A 562 9.78 29.79 -15.57
CA ALA A 562 10.75 30.46 -16.43
C ALA A 562 12.16 30.44 -15.83
N ALA A 563 13.16 30.49 -16.69
CA ALA A 563 14.55 30.67 -16.30
C ALA A 563 14.82 32.11 -15.83
N THR A 564 15.76 32.26 -14.90
CA THR A 564 16.27 33.54 -14.44
C THR A 564 17.72 33.74 -14.89
N LYS A 565 18.09 34.99 -15.24
CA LYS A 565 19.48 35.33 -15.52
C LYS A 565 20.21 35.54 -14.21
N VAL A 566 21.35 34.93 -14.05
CA VAL A 566 22.22 35.04 -12.87
C VAL A 566 23.65 35.39 -13.30
N PRO A 567 24.41 36.19 -12.53
CA PRO A 567 25.81 36.49 -12.86
C PRO A 567 26.61 35.18 -13.04
N ALA A 568 27.44 35.14 -14.09
CA ALA A 568 28.34 34.02 -14.30
C ALA A 568 29.39 33.90 -13.19
N ALA A 569 29.88 35.01 -12.70
CA ALA A 569 30.74 35.05 -11.52
C ALA A 569 29.96 34.66 -10.25
N GLY A 570 30.43 33.62 -9.55
CA GLY A 570 29.82 33.13 -8.31
C GLY A 570 28.59 32.22 -8.50
N ILE A 571 28.31 31.75 -9.72
CA ILE A 571 27.18 30.86 -10.00
C ILE A 571 27.23 29.55 -9.18
N ALA A 572 28.41 29.01 -8.94
CA ALA A 572 28.57 27.81 -8.13
C ALA A 572 28.18 28.04 -6.66
N ASP A 573 28.54 29.18 -6.09
CA ASP A 573 28.11 29.57 -4.73
C ASP A 573 26.62 29.85 -4.67
N PHE A 574 26.06 30.47 -5.72
CA PHE A 574 24.62 30.66 -5.83
C PHE A 574 23.86 29.31 -5.79
N ILE A 575 24.34 28.33 -6.56
CA ILE A 575 23.74 26.96 -6.60
C ILE A 575 23.92 26.29 -5.24
N ALA A 576 25.11 26.31 -4.66
CA ALA A 576 25.38 25.73 -3.34
C ALA A 576 24.45 26.35 -2.26
N GLY A 577 24.22 27.67 -2.32
CA GLY A 577 23.27 28.34 -1.44
C GLY A 577 21.80 27.96 -1.64
N LYS A 578 21.41 27.51 -2.84
CA LYS A 578 20.07 26.96 -3.10
C LYS A 578 19.91 25.55 -2.52
N LEU A 579 20.98 24.75 -2.51
CA LEU A 579 21.00 23.37 -2.01
C LEU A 579 21.07 23.30 -0.48
N ALA A 580 21.53 24.33 0.18
CA ALA A 580 21.64 24.40 1.64
C ALA A 580 20.31 24.72 2.36
N LYS A 581 19.26 25.02 1.62
CA LYS A 581 17.91 25.32 2.12
C LYS A 581 17.00 24.11 2.05
#